data_0e4ba25ef94555e41ecf20b4d058d3c2
#
_entry.id   0e4ba25ef94555e41ecf20b4d058d3c2
#
_cell.length_a   1.000
_cell.length_b   1.000
_cell.length_c   1.000
_cell.angle_alpha   90.00
_cell.angle_beta   90.00
_cell.angle_gamma   90.00
#
_symmetry.space_group_name_H-M   'P 1'
#
loop_
_entity.id
_entity.type
_entity.pdbx_description
1 polymer ?
#
loop_
_entity_poly.entity_id
_entity_poly.type
_entity_poly.pdbx_seq_one_letter_code
_entity_poly.pdbx_strand_id
1 'polypeptide(L)'
;MTGGATLGDFQAAFVADLLRPIGAPAGSSLAAQPGFAVYRNTVLGGCIETLAANFPTVRQLVGEECFSETARAFALAHPPRSGMLGEYGAGFADYLAAQESLAELAYLPGIAALDRAWTEAHVAADAPVLPVTVLAALDPERLGRARLVPHPAARWQRFEAMPVVTLWRRHREGLPLDDELPWHGESALLTRPAGAVVWAGVPA
;
A
#
# COMPACT_ATOMS: atom_id res chain seq x y z
N MET A 1 26.26 -39.31 -8.43
CA MET A 1 25.71 -38.33 -9.41
C MET A 1 25.20 -37.15 -8.61
N THR A 2 26.03 -36.16 -8.39
CA THR A 2 25.65 -34.89 -7.74
C THR A 2 24.88 -34.07 -8.77
N GLY A 3 23.55 -34.04 -8.65
CA GLY A 3 22.73 -33.08 -9.40
C GLY A 3 23.19 -31.67 -9.05
N GLY A 4 23.77 -30.96 -10.01
CA GLY A 4 24.15 -29.56 -9.83
C GLY A 4 22.90 -28.73 -9.55
N ALA A 5 22.97 -27.87 -8.52
CA ALA A 5 21.90 -26.93 -8.24
C ALA A 5 21.61 -26.10 -9.49
N THR A 6 20.35 -25.96 -9.84
CA THR A 6 19.93 -25.11 -10.96
C THR A 6 20.07 -23.62 -10.60
N LEU A 7 20.09 -22.75 -11.59
CA LEU A 7 20.07 -21.29 -11.35
C LEU A 7 18.85 -20.89 -10.49
N GLY A 8 17.70 -21.53 -10.69
CA GLY A 8 16.50 -21.28 -9.90
C GLY A 8 16.67 -21.67 -8.43
N ASP A 9 17.31 -22.81 -8.15
CA ASP A 9 17.60 -23.25 -6.77
C ASP A 9 18.56 -22.26 -6.08
N PHE A 10 19.58 -21.78 -6.80
CA PHE A 10 20.51 -20.78 -6.30
C PHE A 10 19.79 -19.46 -5.97
N GLN A 11 18.94 -18.96 -6.88
CA GLN A 11 18.18 -17.73 -6.68
C GLN A 11 17.23 -17.84 -5.49
N ALA A 12 16.52 -18.95 -5.36
CA ALA A 12 15.62 -19.21 -4.24
C ALA A 12 16.37 -19.24 -2.90
N ALA A 13 17.51 -19.92 -2.84
CA ALA A 13 18.36 -19.99 -1.65
C ALA A 13 18.94 -18.60 -1.30
N PHE A 14 19.37 -17.82 -2.31
CA PHE A 14 19.89 -16.48 -2.13
C PHE A 14 18.84 -15.54 -1.53
N VAL A 15 17.61 -15.54 -2.07
CA VAL A 15 16.50 -14.73 -1.55
C VAL A 15 16.15 -15.17 -0.12
N ALA A 16 16.11 -16.47 0.16
CA ALA A 16 15.86 -17.00 1.50
C ALA A 16 16.90 -16.52 2.52
N ASP A 17 18.18 -16.45 2.12
CA ASP A 17 19.24 -15.94 2.99
C ASP A 17 19.17 -14.42 3.17
N LEU A 18 18.81 -13.65 2.14
CA LEU A 18 18.61 -12.20 2.22
C LEU A 18 17.53 -11.82 3.26
N LEU A 19 16.47 -12.61 3.31
CA LEU A 19 15.28 -12.32 4.12
C LEU A 19 15.27 -13.08 5.46
N ARG A 20 16.31 -13.81 5.77
CA ARG A 20 16.45 -14.55 7.03
C ARG A 20 16.46 -13.59 8.23
N PRO A 21 15.88 -13.96 9.40
CA PRO A 21 15.94 -13.13 10.61
C PRO A 21 17.38 -12.75 11.00
N ILE A 22 17.57 -11.54 11.53
CA ILE A 22 18.86 -11.08 12.01
C ILE A 22 19.34 -11.98 13.15
N GLY A 23 20.59 -12.43 13.08
CA GLY A 23 21.18 -13.33 14.08
C GLY A 23 20.92 -14.81 13.82
N ALA A 24 20.09 -15.18 12.84
CA ALA A 24 19.96 -16.58 12.43
C ALA A 24 21.25 -17.09 11.75
N PRO A 25 21.60 -18.39 11.91
CA PRO A 25 22.75 -18.98 11.22
C PRO A 25 22.66 -18.80 9.71
N ALA A 26 23.78 -18.58 9.04
CA ALA A 26 23.83 -18.50 7.58
C ALA A 26 23.29 -19.79 6.95
N GLY A 27 22.40 -19.65 5.95
CA GLY A 27 21.83 -20.79 5.25
C GLY A 27 22.76 -21.36 4.18
N SER A 28 23.64 -20.51 3.66
CA SER A 28 24.61 -20.90 2.64
C SER A 28 26.01 -20.33 2.94
N SER A 29 27.03 -20.86 2.26
CA SER A 29 28.40 -20.34 2.34
C SER A 29 28.51 -18.89 1.83
N LEU A 30 27.65 -18.50 0.92
CA LEU A 30 27.56 -17.11 0.42
C LEU A 30 27.02 -16.18 1.52
N ALA A 31 25.99 -16.59 2.23
CA ALA A 31 25.43 -15.81 3.33
C ALA A 31 26.39 -15.65 4.52
N ALA A 32 27.37 -16.52 4.64
CA ALA A 32 28.42 -16.43 5.66
C ALA A 32 29.53 -15.40 5.31
N GLN A 33 29.53 -14.86 4.09
CA GLN A 33 30.53 -13.88 3.68
C GLN A 33 30.26 -12.50 4.30
N PRO A 34 31.27 -11.75 4.77
CA PRO A 34 31.09 -10.42 5.35
C PRO A 34 30.34 -9.43 4.45
N GLY A 35 30.59 -9.48 3.13
CA GLY A 35 29.92 -8.62 2.15
C GLY A 35 28.44 -8.90 1.98
N PHE A 36 27.94 -10.06 2.39
CA PHE A 36 26.51 -10.40 2.27
C PHE A 36 25.62 -9.53 3.16
N ALA A 37 26.12 -9.13 4.33
CA ALA A 37 25.41 -8.23 5.24
C ALA A 37 25.13 -6.87 4.59
N VAL A 38 26.05 -6.34 3.81
CA VAL A 38 25.88 -5.07 3.06
C VAL A 38 24.75 -5.24 2.04
N TYR A 39 24.77 -6.31 1.27
CA TYR A 39 23.74 -6.59 0.26
C TYR A 39 22.36 -6.72 0.89
N ARG A 40 22.26 -7.45 2.00
CA ARG A 40 21.04 -7.62 2.77
C ARG A 40 20.49 -6.29 3.29
N ASN A 41 21.36 -5.43 3.84
CA ASN A 41 20.96 -4.12 4.33
C ASN A 41 20.46 -3.22 3.19
N THR A 42 21.08 -3.30 2.00
CA THR A 42 20.63 -2.57 0.81
C THR A 42 19.22 -3.02 0.37
N VAL A 43 18.96 -4.32 0.35
CA VAL A 43 17.63 -4.85 -0.02
C VAL A 43 16.57 -4.43 1.00
N LEU A 44 16.86 -4.54 2.30
CA LEU A 44 15.94 -4.08 3.35
C LEU A 44 15.72 -2.57 3.30
N GLY A 45 16.77 -1.79 3.06
CA GLY A 45 16.66 -0.35 2.85
C GLY A 45 15.71 -0.01 1.71
N GLY A 46 15.88 -0.68 0.56
CA GLY A 46 14.98 -0.52 -0.59
C GLY A 46 13.52 -0.90 -0.29
N CYS A 47 13.29 -1.93 0.52
CA CYS A 47 11.93 -2.28 0.98
C CYS A 47 11.33 -1.17 1.86
N ILE A 48 12.09 -0.62 2.80
CA ILE A 48 11.65 0.45 3.69
C ILE A 48 11.34 1.73 2.89
N GLU A 49 12.24 2.11 1.97
CA GLU A 49 12.04 3.27 1.08
C GLU A 49 10.79 3.09 0.21
N THR A 50 10.56 1.89 -0.31
CA THR A 50 9.37 1.57 -1.08
C THR A 50 8.10 1.70 -0.24
N LEU A 51 8.10 1.19 0.99
CA LEU A 51 6.98 1.36 1.91
C LEU A 51 6.76 2.84 2.24
N ALA A 52 7.82 3.61 2.46
CA ALA A 52 7.73 5.05 2.71
C ALA A 52 7.12 5.82 1.53
N ALA A 53 7.44 5.42 0.31
CA ALA A 53 6.84 5.99 -0.91
C ALA A 53 5.36 5.59 -1.10
N ASN A 54 5.01 4.36 -0.75
CA ASN A 54 3.64 3.84 -0.88
C ASN A 54 2.71 4.28 0.26
N PHE A 55 3.24 4.63 1.43
CA PHE A 55 2.49 5.01 2.63
C PHE A 55 2.96 6.35 3.22
N PRO A 56 2.98 7.43 2.42
CA PRO A 56 3.54 8.72 2.85
C PRO A 56 2.75 9.35 3.99
N THR A 57 1.43 9.15 4.03
CA THR A 57 0.57 9.72 5.09
C THR A 57 0.76 8.99 6.41
N VAL A 58 0.91 7.66 6.38
CA VAL A 58 1.26 6.88 7.58
C VAL A 58 2.59 7.36 8.16
N ARG A 59 3.63 7.48 7.31
CA ARG A 59 4.96 7.96 7.70
C ARG A 59 4.91 9.34 8.35
N GLN A 60 4.12 10.26 7.80
CA GLN A 60 3.97 11.60 8.35
C GLN A 60 3.30 11.58 9.73
N LEU A 61 2.31 10.71 9.94
CA LEU A 61 1.57 10.60 11.20
C LEU A 61 2.38 9.99 12.33
N VAL A 62 3.13 8.92 12.09
CA VAL A 62 3.89 8.23 13.13
C VAL A 62 5.33 8.75 13.28
N GLY A 63 5.80 9.56 12.33
CA GLY A 63 7.17 10.04 12.26
C GLY A 63 8.15 9.04 11.66
N GLU A 64 9.33 9.54 11.28
CA GLU A 64 10.34 8.80 10.52
C GLU A 64 10.86 7.55 11.24
N GLU A 65 11.18 7.69 12.52
CA GLU A 65 11.80 6.63 13.31
C GLU A 65 10.82 5.46 13.51
N CYS A 66 9.62 5.74 14.02
CA CYS A 66 8.57 4.75 14.24
C CYS A 66 8.15 4.07 12.92
N PHE A 67 8.04 4.85 11.82
CA PHE A 67 7.74 4.29 10.50
C PHE A 67 8.83 3.32 10.04
N SER A 68 10.10 3.73 10.14
CA SER A 68 11.24 2.92 9.67
C SER A 68 11.36 1.61 10.44
N GLU A 69 11.14 1.62 11.74
CA GLU A 69 11.13 0.41 12.57
C GLU A 69 9.98 -0.52 12.18
N THR A 70 8.77 0.02 12.04
CA THR A 70 7.57 -0.73 11.65
C THR A 70 7.71 -1.30 10.25
N ALA A 71 8.17 -0.50 9.28
CA ALA A 71 8.42 -0.91 7.90
C ALA A 71 9.49 -2.00 7.82
N ARG A 72 10.56 -1.91 8.62
CA ARG A 72 11.60 -2.93 8.71
C ARG A 72 11.04 -4.25 9.23
N ALA A 73 10.26 -4.20 10.30
CA ALA A 73 9.63 -5.39 10.88
C ALA A 73 8.65 -6.04 9.89
N PHE A 74 7.85 -5.23 9.20
CA PHE A 74 6.97 -5.69 8.12
C PHE A 74 7.77 -6.34 6.98
N ALA A 75 8.85 -5.71 6.50
CA ALA A 75 9.64 -6.23 5.39
C ALA A 75 10.30 -7.59 5.70
N LEU A 76 10.69 -7.81 6.95
CA LEU A 76 11.24 -9.09 7.40
C LEU A 76 10.16 -10.18 7.49
N ALA A 77 8.94 -9.84 7.90
CA ALA A 77 7.81 -10.77 8.02
C ALA A 77 7.12 -11.01 6.66
N HIS A 78 7.07 -10.00 5.80
CA HIS A 78 6.36 -9.98 4.52
C HIS A 78 7.27 -9.51 3.38
N PRO A 79 8.26 -10.32 2.98
CA PRO A 79 9.19 -9.94 1.92
C PRO A 79 8.48 -9.75 0.58
N PRO A 80 9.02 -8.89 -0.31
CA PRO A 80 8.45 -8.68 -1.63
C PRO A 80 8.46 -9.98 -2.44
N ARG A 81 7.34 -10.29 -3.10
CA ARG A 81 7.18 -11.47 -3.94
C ARG A 81 7.19 -11.16 -5.44
N SER A 82 7.19 -9.88 -5.77
CA SER A 82 7.20 -9.35 -7.13
C SER A 82 8.25 -8.26 -7.24
N GLY A 83 8.82 -8.09 -8.44
CA GLY A 83 9.69 -6.94 -8.75
C GLY A 83 8.92 -5.62 -8.93
N MET A 84 7.60 -5.65 -8.92
CA MET A 84 6.75 -4.45 -9.02
C MET A 84 6.60 -3.79 -7.65
N LEU A 85 7.48 -2.87 -7.34
CA LEU A 85 7.55 -2.20 -6.04
C LEU A 85 6.29 -1.39 -5.70
N GLY A 86 5.53 -0.90 -6.69
CA GLY A 86 4.23 -0.26 -6.47
C GLY A 86 3.17 -1.19 -5.85
N GLU A 87 3.36 -2.51 -5.96
CA GLU A 87 2.47 -3.49 -5.33
C GLU A 87 2.91 -3.89 -3.92
N TYR A 88 4.13 -3.52 -3.53
CA TYR A 88 4.67 -3.90 -2.23
C TYR A 88 3.94 -3.18 -1.08
N GLY A 89 3.63 -3.93 -0.02
CA GLY A 89 2.92 -3.42 1.15
C GLY A 89 1.40 -3.69 1.14
N ALA A 90 0.88 -4.59 0.27
CA ALA A 90 -0.55 -4.89 0.22
C ALA A 90 -1.17 -5.28 1.57
N GLY A 91 -0.42 -5.94 2.47
CA GLY A 91 -0.85 -6.30 3.82
C GLY A 91 -0.43 -5.33 4.91
N PHE A 92 0.09 -4.13 4.57
CA PHE A 92 0.66 -3.22 5.57
C PHE A 92 -0.41 -2.63 6.50
N ALA A 93 -1.62 -2.35 5.99
CA ALA A 93 -2.74 -1.89 6.80
C ALA A 93 -3.14 -2.92 7.89
N ASP A 94 -3.26 -4.19 7.52
CA ASP A 94 -3.57 -5.28 8.45
C ASP A 94 -2.45 -5.49 9.46
N TYR A 95 -1.20 -5.34 9.01
CA TYR A 95 -0.04 -5.42 9.88
C TYR A 95 -0.05 -4.30 10.93
N LEU A 96 -0.36 -3.06 10.53
CA LEU A 96 -0.49 -1.93 11.46
C LEU A 96 -1.61 -2.16 12.49
N ALA A 97 -2.75 -2.71 12.06
CA ALA A 97 -3.87 -3.03 12.94
C ALA A 97 -3.51 -4.05 14.03
N ALA A 98 -2.53 -4.92 13.77
CA ALA A 98 -2.07 -5.94 14.71
C ALA A 98 -0.97 -5.45 15.67
N GLN A 99 -0.47 -4.19 15.53
CA GLN A 99 0.59 -3.66 16.39
C GLN A 99 0.00 -3.06 17.68
N GLU A 100 0.25 -3.69 18.82
CA GLU A 100 -0.19 -3.17 20.12
C GLU A 100 0.38 -1.78 20.43
N SER A 101 1.61 -1.49 20.00
CA SER A 101 2.26 -0.18 20.18
C SER A 101 1.57 0.95 19.41
N LEU A 102 0.74 0.65 18.41
CA LEU A 102 -0.02 1.62 17.60
C LEU A 102 -1.52 1.59 17.90
N ALA A 103 -1.97 0.86 18.91
CA ALA A 103 -3.39 0.68 19.23
C ALA A 103 -4.13 2.01 19.53
N GLU A 104 -3.44 3.01 20.08
CA GLU A 104 -4.01 4.35 20.31
C GLU A 104 -4.30 5.11 18.99
N LEU A 105 -3.65 4.73 17.89
CA LEU A 105 -3.84 5.29 16.56
C LEU A 105 -4.79 4.41 15.72
N ALA A 106 -5.97 4.12 16.25
CA ALA A 106 -6.92 3.19 15.65
C ALA A 106 -7.33 3.53 14.20
N TYR A 107 -7.16 4.79 13.78
CA TYR A 107 -7.39 5.26 12.39
C TYR A 107 -6.23 4.92 11.43
N LEU A 108 -5.06 4.57 11.94
CA LEU A 108 -3.85 4.39 11.14
C LEU A 108 -3.95 3.29 10.06
N PRO A 109 -4.56 2.13 10.33
CA PRO A 109 -4.82 1.13 9.30
C PRO A 109 -5.70 1.66 8.15
N GLY A 110 -6.68 2.49 8.47
CA GLY A 110 -7.54 3.15 7.47
C GLY A 110 -6.77 4.16 6.61
N ILE A 111 -5.86 4.93 7.21
CA ILE A 111 -4.94 5.81 6.48
C ILE A 111 -4.06 5.01 5.52
N ALA A 112 -3.51 3.89 5.98
CA ALA A 112 -2.71 3.00 5.13
C ALA A 112 -3.55 2.42 3.96
N ALA A 113 -4.81 2.06 4.21
CA ALA A 113 -5.71 1.61 3.16
C ALA A 113 -5.96 2.68 2.08
N LEU A 114 -6.06 3.96 2.46
CA LEU A 114 -6.20 5.08 1.50
C LEU A 114 -4.91 5.36 0.74
N ASP A 115 -3.74 5.36 1.39
CA ASP A 115 -2.45 5.48 0.71
C ASP A 115 -2.27 4.34 -0.30
N ARG A 116 -2.64 3.13 0.08
CA ARG A 116 -2.63 1.96 -0.80
C ARG A 116 -3.58 2.12 -1.98
N ALA A 117 -4.82 2.54 -1.72
CA ALA A 117 -5.82 2.78 -2.76
C ALA A 117 -5.35 3.84 -3.77
N TRP A 118 -4.64 4.88 -3.31
CA TRP A 118 -4.02 5.87 -4.17
C TRP A 118 -2.97 5.25 -5.10
N THR A 119 -2.03 4.48 -4.55
CA THR A 119 -0.98 3.81 -5.31
C THR A 119 -1.57 2.83 -6.33
N GLU A 120 -2.56 2.03 -5.92
CA GLU A 120 -3.24 1.10 -6.81
C GLU A 120 -4.02 1.80 -7.94
N ALA A 121 -4.68 2.93 -7.65
CA ALA A 121 -5.33 3.75 -8.67
C ALA A 121 -4.31 4.34 -9.65
N HIS A 122 -3.11 4.72 -9.15
CA HIS A 122 -2.04 5.27 -9.96
C HIS A 122 -1.46 4.26 -10.96
N VAL A 123 -1.23 3.02 -10.53
CA VAL A 123 -0.62 1.97 -11.36
C VAL A 123 -1.64 1.12 -12.14
N ALA A 124 -2.93 1.35 -11.94
CA ALA A 124 -3.98 0.60 -12.63
C ALA A 124 -3.92 0.79 -14.15
N ALA A 125 -4.44 -0.17 -14.90
CA ALA A 125 -4.54 -0.08 -16.34
C ALA A 125 -5.39 1.13 -16.78
N ASP A 126 -5.01 1.75 -17.89
CA ASP A 126 -5.81 2.77 -18.52
C ASP A 126 -7.05 2.16 -19.18
N ALA A 127 -8.17 2.87 -19.09
CA ALA A 127 -9.38 2.52 -19.80
C ALA A 127 -10.12 3.79 -20.23
N PRO A 128 -10.85 3.77 -21.35
CA PRO A 128 -11.65 4.91 -21.76
C PRO A 128 -12.78 5.15 -20.77
N VAL A 129 -12.94 6.40 -20.37
CA VAL A 129 -14.05 6.83 -19.50
C VAL A 129 -15.30 7.00 -20.35
N LEU A 130 -16.42 6.45 -19.89
CA LEU A 130 -17.71 6.65 -20.54
C LEU A 130 -18.16 8.11 -20.35
N PRO A 131 -18.33 8.89 -21.44
CA PRO A 131 -18.83 10.24 -21.34
C PRO A 131 -20.25 10.27 -20.78
N VAL A 132 -20.56 11.18 -19.88
CA VAL A 132 -21.92 11.35 -19.33
C VAL A 132 -22.97 11.60 -20.41
N THR A 133 -22.57 12.23 -21.52
CA THR A 133 -23.43 12.46 -22.71
C THR A 133 -23.95 11.17 -23.33
N VAL A 134 -23.17 10.09 -23.27
CA VAL A 134 -23.61 8.76 -23.78
C VAL A 134 -24.72 8.21 -22.91
N LEU A 135 -24.62 8.36 -21.58
CA LEU A 135 -25.68 7.95 -20.65
C LEU A 135 -26.93 8.81 -20.82
N ALA A 136 -26.75 10.11 -20.97
CA ALA A 136 -27.85 11.05 -21.16
C ALA A 136 -28.62 10.83 -22.49
N ALA A 137 -27.98 10.23 -23.49
CA ALA A 137 -28.59 9.90 -24.78
C ALA A 137 -29.37 8.58 -24.79
N LEU A 138 -29.27 7.77 -23.73
CA LEU A 138 -30.02 6.53 -23.59
C LEU A 138 -31.48 6.81 -23.22
N ASP A 139 -32.40 6.08 -23.83
CA ASP A 139 -33.79 6.05 -23.35
C ASP A 139 -33.86 5.36 -21.97
N PRO A 140 -34.92 5.63 -21.19
CA PRO A 140 -35.05 5.09 -19.82
C PRO A 140 -35.01 3.55 -19.75
N GLU A 141 -35.52 2.86 -20.77
CA GLU A 141 -35.54 1.40 -20.81
C GLU A 141 -34.13 0.83 -21.01
N ARG A 142 -33.35 1.40 -21.92
CA ARG A 142 -31.95 1.03 -22.13
C ARG A 142 -31.08 1.40 -20.95
N LEU A 143 -31.29 2.57 -20.35
CA LEU A 143 -30.58 3.00 -19.16
C LEU A 143 -30.83 2.03 -17.99
N GLY A 144 -32.07 1.59 -17.77
CA GLY A 144 -32.42 0.63 -16.72
C GLY A 144 -31.80 -0.77 -16.92
N ARG A 145 -31.42 -1.11 -18.15
CA ARG A 145 -30.74 -2.38 -18.49
C ARG A 145 -29.23 -2.24 -18.62
N ALA A 146 -28.70 -1.00 -18.57
CA ALA A 146 -27.27 -0.75 -18.73
C ALA A 146 -26.48 -1.33 -17.57
N ARG A 147 -25.41 -2.04 -17.87
CA ARG A 147 -24.43 -2.50 -16.89
C ARG A 147 -23.21 -1.58 -16.94
N LEU A 148 -23.01 -0.81 -15.88
CA LEU A 148 -21.81 0.01 -15.71
C LEU A 148 -20.70 -0.85 -15.14
N VAL A 149 -19.50 -0.73 -15.71
CA VAL A 149 -18.28 -1.38 -15.24
C VAL A 149 -17.40 -0.28 -14.64
N PRO A 150 -16.96 -0.42 -13.40
CA PRO A 150 -16.04 0.55 -12.81
C PRO A 150 -14.75 0.66 -13.60
N HIS A 151 -14.19 1.89 -13.66
CA HIS A 151 -12.87 2.09 -14.24
C HIS A 151 -11.82 1.25 -13.49
N PRO A 152 -10.79 0.66 -14.15
CA PRO A 152 -9.78 -0.18 -13.50
C PRO A 152 -9.07 0.50 -12.32
N ALA A 153 -8.96 1.82 -12.36
CA ALA A 153 -8.39 2.64 -11.28
C ALA A 153 -9.37 2.98 -10.16
N ALA A 154 -10.66 2.61 -10.26
CA ALA A 154 -11.62 2.94 -9.20
C ALA A 154 -11.35 2.10 -7.95
N ARG A 155 -11.21 2.79 -6.82
CA ARG A 155 -11.05 2.22 -5.48
C ARG A 155 -11.98 2.94 -4.54
N TRP A 156 -12.75 2.20 -3.76
CA TRP A 156 -13.56 2.78 -2.71
C TRP A 156 -13.28 2.14 -1.37
N GLN A 157 -13.32 3.00 -0.37
CA GLN A 157 -13.08 2.66 1.02
C GLN A 157 -14.23 3.20 1.86
N ARG A 158 -14.62 2.45 2.87
CA ARG A 158 -15.63 2.85 3.85
C ARG A 158 -15.10 2.63 5.25
N PHE A 159 -15.24 3.64 6.08
CA PHE A 159 -14.84 3.64 7.48
C PHE A 159 -16.08 3.96 8.34
N GLU A 160 -16.43 3.09 9.27
CA GLU A 160 -17.73 3.17 9.94
C GLU A 160 -17.77 4.15 11.11
N ALA A 161 -16.64 4.38 11.80
CA ALA A 161 -16.65 5.11 13.07
C ALA A 161 -15.61 6.24 13.17
N MET A 162 -14.75 6.42 12.17
CA MET A 162 -13.62 7.34 12.26
C MET A 162 -13.50 8.23 11.02
N PRO A 163 -13.07 9.49 11.17
CA PRO A 163 -12.91 10.46 10.08
C PRO A 163 -11.61 10.22 9.31
N VAL A 164 -11.40 8.99 8.84
CA VAL A 164 -10.17 8.54 8.19
C VAL A 164 -9.88 9.32 6.91
N VAL A 165 -10.93 9.59 6.11
CA VAL A 165 -10.78 10.33 4.83
C VAL A 165 -10.38 11.78 5.10
N THR A 166 -10.99 12.40 6.10
CA THR A 166 -10.67 13.78 6.50
C THR A 166 -9.23 13.87 7.04
N LEU A 167 -8.82 12.95 7.91
CA LEU A 167 -7.44 12.88 8.42
C LEU A 167 -6.44 12.68 7.29
N TRP A 168 -6.66 11.69 6.43
CA TRP A 168 -5.81 11.39 5.29
C TRP A 168 -5.66 12.60 4.35
N ARG A 169 -6.78 13.24 4.00
CA ARG A 169 -6.78 14.43 3.15
C ARG A 169 -5.94 15.55 3.74
N ARG A 170 -6.20 15.92 5.01
CA ARG A 170 -5.52 17.03 5.65
C ARG A 170 -4.01 16.85 5.69
N HIS A 171 -3.54 15.65 6.03
CA HIS A 171 -2.13 15.34 6.00
C HIS A 171 -1.55 15.38 4.58
N ARG A 172 -2.25 14.80 3.61
CA ARG A 172 -1.78 14.75 2.23
C ARG A 172 -1.72 16.12 1.55
N GLU A 173 -2.65 17.00 1.90
CA GLU A 173 -2.75 18.37 1.36
C GLU A 173 -2.02 19.40 2.24
N GLY A 174 -1.41 18.98 3.34
CA GLY A 174 -0.70 19.88 4.27
C GLY A 174 -1.64 20.87 4.97
N LEU A 175 -2.90 20.51 5.17
CA LEU A 175 -3.89 21.32 5.83
C LEU A 175 -3.81 21.18 7.36
N PRO A 176 -4.11 22.23 8.13
CA PRO A 176 -4.13 22.14 9.59
C PRO A 176 -5.23 21.16 10.06
N LEU A 177 -4.97 20.50 11.16
CA LEU A 177 -6.00 19.77 11.89
C LEU A 177 -6.77 20.77 12.73
N ASP A 178 -8.10 20.84 12.58
CA ASP A 178 -8.94 21.65 13.46
C ASP A 178 -9.10 20.93 14.80
N ASP A 179 -9.25 21.71 15.88
CA ASP A 179 -9.44 21.18 17.24
C ASP A 179 -10.77 20.39 17.38
N GLU A 180 -11.74 20.66 16.49
CA GLU A 180 -13.03 19.98 16.45
C GLU A 180 -13.15 19.07 15.22
N LEU A 181 -12.45 17.93 15.23
CA LEU A 181 -12.66 16.90 14.22
C LEU A 181 -13.86 16.01 14.60
N PRO A 182 -14.97 16.06 13.86
CA PRO A 182 -16.11 15.20 14.18
C PRO A 182 -15.77 13.73 13.91
N TRP A 183 -15.90 12.90 14.95
CA TRP A 183 -15.65 11.46 14.87
C TRP A 183 -16.88 10.73 14.34
N HIS A 184 -16.96 10.55 13.04
CA HIS A 184 -18.00 9.79 12.36
C HIS A 184 -17.43 8.99 11.18
N GLY A 185 -18.22 8.06 10.68
CA GLY A 185 -17.83 7.25 9.53
C GLY A 185 -17.77 8.04 8.24
N GLU A 186 -16.83 7.69 7.38
CA GLU A 186 -16.61 8.33 6.10
C GLU A 186 -16.38 7.30 4.99
N SER A 187 -16.65 7.70 3.76
CA SER A 187 -16.34 6.90 2.58
C SER A 187 -15.61 7.73 1.53
N ALA A 188 -14.73 7.13 0.78
CA ALA A 188 -14.03 7.77 -0.32
C ALA A 188 -14.01 6.89 -1.57
N LEU A 189 -14.08 7.55 -2.72
CA LEU A 189 -13.78 7.01 -4.03
C LEU A 189 -12.51 7.65 -4.55
N LEU A 190 -11.54 6.82 -4.93
CA LEU A 190 -10.34 7.23 -5.65
C LEU A 190 -10.42 6.68 -7.08
N THR A 191 -9.97 7.44 -8.07
CA THR A 191 -9.96 6.98 -9.47
C THR A 191 -8.98 7.80 -10.29
N ARG A 192 -8.72 7.40 -11.56
CA ARG A 192 -7.77 8.08 -12.44
C ARG A 192 -8.35 8.26 -13.86
N PRO A 193 -9.39 9.09 -14.02
CA PRO A 193 -10.10 9.20 -15.30
C PRO A 193 -9.31 9.92 -16.41
N ALA A 194 -8.34 10.76 -16.05
CA ALA A 194 -7.57 11.59 -16.98
C ALA A 194 -6.06 11.56 -16.70
N GLY A 195 -5.53 10.38 -16.31
CA GLY A 195 -4.10 10.18 -16.07
C GLY A 195 -3.61 10.61 -14.68
N ALA A 196 -4.33 11.44 -13.95
CA ALA A 196 -4.05 11.80 -12.57
C ALA A 196 -5.05 11.17 -11.62
N VAL A 197 -4.58 10.68 -10.47
CA VAL A 197 -5.47 10.17 -9.42
C VAL A 197 -6.24 11.33 -8.81
N VAL A 198 -7.54 11.19 -8.79
CA VAL A 198 -8.49 12.10 -8.11
C VAL A 198 -9.28 11.32 -7.08
N TRP A 199 -9.82 12.01 -6.10
CA TRP A 199 -10.63 11.39 -5.06
C TRP A 199 -11.80 12.31 -4.67
N ALA A 200 -12.85 11.71 -4.11
CA ALA A 200 -13.99 12.42 -3.55
C ALA A 200 -14.51 11.67 -2.33
N GLY A 201 -14.93 12.42 -1.31
CA GLY A 201 -15.79 11.87 -0.27
C GLY A 201 -17.13 11.47 -0.89
N VAL A 202 -17.65 10.31 -0.54
CA VAL A 202 -18.95 9.82 -0.99
C VAL A 202 -19.88 9.66 0.21
N PRO A 203 -21.18 9.89 0.08
CA PRO A 203 -22.13 9.62 1.16
C PRO A 203 -22.02 8.16 1.62
N ALA A 204 -22.15 7.95 2.94
CA ALA A 204 -22.12 6.64 3.56
C ALA A 204 -23.36 5.81 3.21
#